data_91cb2ebaa0fbf086ee50f7c2322b28d5
#
_entry.id   91cb2ebaa0fbf086ee50f7c2322b28d5
#
_cell.length_a   1.000
_cell.length_b   1.000
_cell.length_c   1.000
_cell.angle_alpha   90.00
_cell.angle_beta   90.00
_cell.angle_gamma   90.00
#
_symmetry.space_group_name_H-M   'P 1'
#
loop_
_entity.id
_entity.type
_entity.pdbx_description
1 polymer ?
#
loop_
_entity_poly.entity_id
_entity_poly.type
_entity_poly.pdbx_seq_one_letter_code
_entity_poly.pdbx_strand_id
1 'polypeptide(L)'
;MLLLLLRLILTIGIAFLVGKLVAKTKLPSILGWLITGMILGPHAVSLMSQEILDAAWYQTAVHILECAVGLMIGTELVWNKIKRSGRAIVITTLTQSLGTFFVVSLVFGIVFYFSGIPLYLALLFGGIALATAPAPALSIVREFKTDGPVTKTLIPMAALDDIVGCVVFFTVIAAVAGNLSAGRLPAYMIALVVLLPLVLGVIVGFFAGLILRKERGTKISLVLLILMILAASAAGFFFNNVVLPSPVLNFMLIGMAFSATFSNMMSEERLEQLMHGFNPILGIAMIIVILNLGAPLDYHLILGAGAFTAVYILSRAAGKYFGAYFGASITKSPETVKKYLGLTLLPHSGVSLVFTGIAVSVLSGPAPECAEIIQGTIAAAAVINEVIAVIVAKKGFEWAGEFGKGVHAEESGSTQLPNQTVITISRQAGSGGREVGKKLSAELGIPFYDHELIELAAQSSPIDKSYFENLETSGAGNLLYGLAAGVHHDLSVEDRAFLHQSKIIRDVASQGGCVIVGRCADYVLQKRPNVLRVFLYGDLENRKYRIEHIYHETTDLALDQIEKTDRKRASYYQHYSGRKFGDAQNYDICLSSSALGIDECVRIIRTAYQKKNNA
;
A
#
# COMPACT_ATOMS: atom_id res chain seq x y z
N MET A 1 19.39 -0.06 -31.20
CA MET A 1 19.01 0.70 -30.00
C MET A 1 17.56 1.16 -30.01
N LEU A 2 17.06 1.90 -31.03
CA LEU A 2 15.66 2.36 -31.07
C LEU A 2 14.65 1.20 -30.98
N LEU A 3 14.86 0.11 -31.72
CA LEU A 3 14.02 -1.08 -31.71
C LEU A 3 14.00 -1.77 -30.33
N LEU A 4 15.15 -1.85 -29.65
CA LEU A 4 15.23 -2.43 -28.30
C LEU A 4 14.48 -1.58 -27.28
N LEU A 5 14.59 -0.25 -27.36
CA LEU A 5 13.81 0.67 -26.53
C LEU A 5 12.30 0.52 -26.78
N LEU A 6 11.89 0.40 -28.04
CA LEU A 6 10.48 0.21 -28.40
C LEU A 6 9.93 -1.11 -27.81
N ARG A 7 10.69 -2.20 -27.91
CA ARG A 7 10.34 -3.51 -27.31
C ARG A 7 10.21 -3.40 -25.80
N LEU A 8 11.15 -2.71 -25.14
CA LEU A 8 11.10 -2.50 -23.69
C LEU A 8 9.87 -1.68 -23.26
N ILE A 9 9.59 -0.56 -23.96
CA ILE A 9 8.40 0.25 -23.68
C ILE A 9 7.11 -0.58 -23.86
N LEU A 10 7.04 -1.37 -24.92
CA LEU A 10 5.89 -2.25 -25.16
C LEU A 10 5.75 -3.30 -24.06
N THR A 11 6.86 -3.92 -23.63
CA THR A 11 6.87 -4.89 -22.52
C THR A 11 6.37 -4.28 -21.21
N ILE A 12 6.84 -3.06 -20.87
CA ILE A 12 6.39 -2.32 -19.68
C ILE A 12 4.89 -2.01 -19.78
N GLY A 13 4.41 -1.57 -20.96
CA GLY A 13 2.99 -1.30 -21.21
C GLY A 13 2.11 -2.53 -21.03
N ILE A 14 2.54 -3.68 -21.58
CA ILE A 14 1.83 -4.97 -21.41
C ILE A 14 1.83 -5.38 -19.94
N ALA A 15 2.97 -5.30 -19.24
CA ALA A 15 3.07 -5.64 -17.82
C ALA A 15 2.13 -4.77 -16.97
N PHE A 16 2.08 -3.47 -17.26
CA PHE A 16 1.15 -2.55 -16.59
C PHE A 16 -0.30 -2.99 -16.76
N LEU A 17 -0.71 -3.33 -17.99
CA LEU A 17 -2.08 -3.78 -18.30
C LEU A 17 -2.40 -5.12 -17.63
N VAL A 18 -1.48 -6.09 -17.69
CA VAL A 18 -1.65 -7.40 -17.06
C VAL A 18 -1.70 -7.28 -15.55
N GLY A 19 -0.81 -6.47 -14.95
CA GLY A 19 -0.87 -6.20 -13.50
C GLY A 19 -2.20 -5.59 -13.07
N LYS A 20 -2.75 -4.65 -13.85
CA LYS A 20 -4.07 -4.07 -13.62
C LYS A 20 -5.21 -5.11 -13.76
N LEU A 21 -5.08 -6.03 -14.72
CA LEU A 21 -6.06 -7.11 -14.90
C LEU A 21 -6.02 -8.09 -13.72
N VAL A 22 -4.81 -8.47 -13.28
CA VAL A 22 -4.61 -9.34 -12.11
C VAL A 22 -5.14 -8.66 -10.83
N ALA A 23 -4.91 -7.36 -10.64
CA ALA A 23 -5.45 -6.62 -9.51
C ALA A 23 -6.98 -6.64 -9.44
N LYS A 24 -7.69 -6.69 -10.58
CA LYS A 24 -9.15 -6.87 -10.61
C LYS A 24 -9.62 -8.21 -10.04
N THR A 25 -8.77 -9.24 -10.08
CA THR A 25 -9.05 -10.54 -9.46
C THR A 25 -8.71 -10.59 -7.98
N LYS A 26 -8.40 -9.44 -7.36
CA LYS A 26 -8.00 -9.28 -5.94
C LYS A 26 -6.64 -9.93 -5.63
N LEU A 27 -5.81 -10.19 -6.63
CA LEU A 27 -4.43 -10.64 -6.50
C LEU A 27 -3.47 -9.47 -6.67
N PRO A 28 -2.27 -9.50 -6.06
CA PRO A 28 -1.27 -8.45 -6.20
C PRO A 28 -0.82 -8.25 -7.65
N SER A 29 -0.73 -6.98 -8.09
CA SER A 29 -0.25 -6.64 -9.45
C SER A 29 1.14 -7.18 -9.76
N ILE A 30 1.99 -7.36 -8.75
CA ILE A 30 3.35 -7.90 -8.84
C ILE A 30 3.35 -9.27 -9.51
N LEU A 31 2.36 -10.12 -9.24
CA LEU A 31 2.21 -11.42 -9.91
C LEU A 31 2.01 -11.25 -11.42
N GLY A 32 1.18 -10.29 -11.82
CA GLY A 32 0.97 -9.98 -13.23
C GLY A 32 2.27 -9.53 -13.91
N TRP A 33 3.09 -8.72 -13.25
CA TRP A 33 4.37 -8.27 -13.79
C TRP A 33 5.40 -9.40 -13.90
N LEU A 34 5.49 -10.27 -12.88
CA LEU A 34 6.37 -11.42 -12.88
C LEU A 34 6.02 -12.40 -14.01
N ILE A 35 4.74 -12.78 -14.12
CA ILE A 35 4.22 -13.66 -15.18
C ILE A 35 4.45 -13.02 -16.56
N THR A 36 4.22 -11.71 -16.69
CA THR A 36 4.48 -11.00 -17.96
C THR A 36 5.96 -11.04 -18.30
N GLY A 37 6.86 -10.83 -17.34
CA GLY A 37 8.31 -10.98 -17.54
C GLY A 37 8.67 -12.37 -18.08
N MET A 38 8.14 -13.41 -17.45
CA MET A 38 8.36 -14.80 -17.88
C MET A 38 7.82 -15.09 -19.29
N ILE A 39 6.60 -14.65 -19.61
CA ILE A 39 5.99 -14.89 -20.94
C ILE A 39 6.69 -14.07 -22.04
N LEU A 40 7.07 -12.84 -21.75
CA LEU A 40 7.73 -11.97 -22.72
C LEU A 40 9.25 -12.09 -22.73
N GLY A 41 9.82 -12.89 -21.82
CA GLY A 41 11.24 -13.17 -21.67
C GLY A 41 11.82 -14.04 -22.79
N PRO A 42 13.16 -14.30 -22.72
CA PRO A 42 13.90 -15.05 -23.76
C PRO A 42 13.40 -16.49 -23.98
N HIS A 43 12.87 -17.12 -22.95
CA HIS A 43 12.45 -18.53 -22.99
C HIS A 43 11.02 -18.74 -23.57
N ALA A 44 10.29 -17.67 -23.91
CA ALA A 44 8.96 -17.75 -24.50
C ALA A 44 8.83 -16.83 -25.71
N VAL A 45 8.19 -15.65 -25.59
CA VAL A 45 7.91 -14.75 -26.72
C VAL A 45 9.15 -13.97 -27.19
N SER A 46 10.18 -13.83 -26.33
CA SER A 46 11.44 -13.12 -26.60
C SER A 46 11.27 -11.63 -26.98
N LEU A 47 10.18 -11.00 -26.55
CA LEU A 47 10.01 -9.55 -26.71
C LEU A 47 11.06 -8.83 -25.86
N MET A 48 11.30 -9.31 -24.63
CA MET A 48 12.40 -8.95 -23.76
C MET A 48 13.53 -9.95 -24.02
N SER A 49 14.29 -9.72 -25.10
CA SER A 49 15.34 -10.64 -25.56
C SER A 49 16.56 -10.64 -24.64
N GLN A 50 17.38 -11.70 -24.73
CA GLN A 50 18.65 -11.78 -24.01
C GLN A 50 19.56 -10.58 -24.32
N GLU A 51 19.53 -10.09 -25.57
CA GLU A 51 20.26 -8.88 -25.98
C GLU A 51 19.89 -7.64 -25.15
N ILE A 52 18.61 -7.50 -24.75
CA ILE A 52 18.16 -6.39 -23.87
C ILE A 52 18.68 -6.64 -22.46
N LEU A 53 18.52 -7.85 -21.94
CA LEU A 53 18.92 -8.20 -20.59
C LEU A 53 20.44 -8.02 -20.36
N ASP A 54 21.27 -8.32 -21.36
CA ASP A 54 22.73 -8.22 -21.29
C ASP A 54 23.25 -6.81 -21.65
N ALA A 55 22.40 -5.92 -22.15
CA ALA A 55 22.80 -4.59 -22.53
C ALA A 55 23.26 -3.74 -21.33
N ALA A 56 24.47 -3.19 -21.39
CA ALA A 56 25.07 -2.42 -20.29
C ALA A 56 24.19 -1.22 -19.84
N TRP A 57 23.55 -0.53 -20.78
CA TRP A 57 22.64 0.58 -20.46
C TRP A 57 21.40 0.11 -19.69
N TYR A 58 20.86 -1.08 -20.04
CA TYR A 58 19.72 -1.68 -19.36
C TYR A 58 20.08 -2.11 -17.95
N GLN A 59 21.20 -2.84 -17.78
CA GLN A 59 21.69 -3.25 -16.46
C GLN A 59 21.94 -2.04 -15.55
N THR A 60 22.55 -0.98 -16.09
CA THR A 60 22.76 0.26 -15.34
C THR A 60 21.43 0.89 -14.89
N ALA A 61 20.45 0.95 -15.78
CA ALA A 61 19.11 1.45 -15.44
C ALA A 61 18.44 0.58 -14.38
N VAL A 62 18.49 -0.75 -14.51
CA VAL A 62 17.92 -1.69 -13.53
C VAL A 62 18.55 -1.48 -12.15
N HIS A 63 19.87 -1.37 -12.02
CA HIS A 63 20.53 -1.13 -10.74
C HIS A 63 20.13 0.19 -10.08
N ILE A 64 19.94 1.26 -10.86
CA ILE A 64 19.39 2.54 -10.33
C ILE A 64 17.96 2.34 -9.81
N LEU A 65 17.14 1.61 -10.57
CA LEU A 65 15.76 1.31 -10.17
C LEU A 65 15.69 0.37 -8.98
N GLU A 66 16.61 -0.59 -8.85
CA GLU A 66 16.76 -1.44 -7.66
C GLU A 66 17.07 -0.60 -6.42
N CYS A 67 17.97 0.38 -6.54
CA CYS A 67 18.24 1.34 -5.46
C CYS A 67 16.96 2.13 -5.09
N ALA A 68 16.18 2.59 -6.08
CA ALA A 68 14.91 3.25 -5.84
C ALA A 68 13.87 2.32 -5.17
N VAL A 69 13.79 1.05 -5.59
CA VAL A 69 12.91 0.04 -4.97
C VAL A 69 13.32 -0.26 -3.52
N GLY A 70 14.61 -0.23 -3.22
CA GLY A 70 15.13 -0.36 -1.86
C GLY A 70 14.53 0.66 -0.89
N LEU A 71 14.12 1.86 -1.38
CA LEU A 71 13.46 2.87 -0.55
C LEU A 71 12.16 2.35 0.08
N MET A 72 11.43 1.50 -0.63
CA MET A 72 10.18 0.93 -0.12
C MET A 72 10.39 0.18 1.20
N ILE A 73 11.46 -0.62 1.27
CA ILE A 73 11.77 -1.42 2.46
C ILE A 73 12.34 -0.51 3.57
N GLY A 74 13.30 0.34 3.22
CA GLY A 74 13.99 1.15 4.21
C GLY A 74 13.12 2.24 4.85
N THR A 75 12.11 2.78 4.15
CA THR A 75 11.17 3.76 4.73
C THR A 75 10.23 3.15 5.78
N GLU A 76 10.12 1.82 5.83
CA GLU A 76 9.39 1.13 6.90
C GLU A 76 10.25 0.92 8.15
N LEU A 77 11.59 0.99 8.04
CA LEU A 77 12.54 0.85 9.14
C LEU A 77 12.61 2.12 10.01
N VAL A 78 11.46 2.67 10.39
CA VAL A 78 11.37 3.87 11.25
C VAL A 78 11.30 3.45 12.71
N TRP A 79 12.33 3.83 13.49
CA TRP A 79 12.50 3.45 14.89
C TRP A 79 11.32 3.82 15.79
N ASN A 80 10.69 4.97 15.53
CA ASN A 80 9.52 5.41 16.29
C ASN A 80 8.29 4.51 16.08
N LYS A 81 8.10 3.99 14.87
CA LYS A 81 7.02 3.01 14.58
C LYS A 81 7.27 1.70 15.34
N ILE A 82 8.52 1.23 15.35
CA ILE A 82 8.92 0.00 16.06
C ILE A 82 8.70 0.12 17.57
N LYS A 83 9.08 1.25 18.18
CA LYS A 83 8.89 1.50 19.62
C LYS A 83 7.43 1.55 20.06
N ARG A 84 6.52 1.98 19.20
CA ARG A 84 5.08 2.06 19.50
C ARG A 84 4.40 0.70 19.47
N SER A 85 5.02 -0.31 18.87
CA SER A 85 4.50 -1.68 18.86
C SER A 85 4.61 -2.31 20.25
N GLY A 86 3.49 -2.81 20.79
CA GLY A 86 3.46 -3.41 22.13
C GLY A 86 4.35 -4.66 22.23
N ARG A 87 4.87 -4.94 23.43
CA ARG A 87 5.74 -6.11 23.70
C ARG A 87 5.16 -7.43 23.17
N ALA A 88 3.86 -7.62 23.25
CA ALA A 88 3.20 -8.83 22.75
C ALA A 88 3.33 -8.99 21.24
N ILE A 89 3.20 -7.89 20.48
CA ILE A 89 3.34 -7.88 19.02
C ILE A 89 4.79 -8.23 18.63
N VAL A 90 5.77 -7.59 19.26
CA VAL A 90 7.20 -7.85 18.98
C VAL A 90 7.56 -9.31 19.25
N ILE A 91 7.15 -9.87 20.41
CA ILE A 91 7.42 -11.28 20.74
C ILE A 91 6.72 -12.21 19.73
N THR A 92 5.46 -11.95 19.39
CA THR A 92 4.72 -12.79 18.44
C THR A 92 5.34 -12.72 17.05
N THR A 93 5.81 -11.54 16.59
CA THR A 93 6.53 -11.40 15.33
C THR A 93 7.83 -12.21 15.34
N LEU A 94 8.66 -12.04 16.36
CA LEU A 94 9.95 -12.75 16.44
C LEU A 94 9.77 -14.28 16.47
N THR A 95 8.82 -14.79 17.27
CA THR A 95 8.56 -16.22 17.32
C THR A 95 7.99 -16.76 16.02
N GLN A 96 7.15 -16.00 15.34
CA GLN A 96 6.58 -16.38 14.06
C GLN A 96 7.64 -16.35 12.95
N SER A 97 8.43 -15.28 12.85
CA SER A 97 9.47 -15.16 11.84
C SER A 97 10.57 -16.21 12.03
N LEU A 98 11.17 -16.27 13.23
CA LEU A 98 12.21 -17.27 13.52
C LEU A 98 11.67 -18.70 13.45
N GLY A 99 10.46 -18.95 13.92
CA GLY A 99 9.79 -20.25 13.79
C GLY A 99 9.64 -20.66 12.32
N THR A 100 9.24 -19.73 11.46
CA THR A 100 9.16 -19.98 10.00
C THR A 100 10.52 -20.29 9.43
N PHE A 101 11.55 -19.51 9.77
CA PHE A 101 12.93 -19.74 9.34
C PHE A 101 13.40 -21.15 9.70
N PHE A 102 13.26 -21.54 10.98
CA PHE A 102 13.71 -22.85 11.46
C PHE A 102 12.93 -24.01 10.84
N VAL A 103 11.61 -23.92 10.72
CA VAL A 103 10.80 -24.98 10.11
C VAL A 103 11.15 -25.17 8.64
N VAL A 104 11.21 -24.09 7.86
CA VAL A 104 11.56 -24.19 6.43
C VAL A 104 12.99 -24.68 6.23
N SER A 105 13.95 -24.13 6.97
CA SER A 105 15.35 -24.57 6.90
C SER A 105 15.53 -26.03 7.29
N LEU A 106 14.82 -26.49 8.31
CA LEU A 106 14.88 -27.90 8.75
C LEU A 106 14.29 -28.83 7.70
N VAL A 107 13.08 -28.52 7.20
CA VAL A 107 12.38 -29.36 6.20
C VAL A 107 13.21 -29.44 4.91
N PHE A 108 13.67 -28.29 4.40
CA PHE A 108 14.52 -28.29 3.22
C PHE A 108 15.90 -28.91 3.49
N GLY A 109 16.44 -28.76 4.70
CA GLY A 109 17.68 -29.43 5.11
C GLY A 109 17.57 -30.95 5.01
N ILE A 110 16.46 -31.53 5.46
CA ILE A 110 16.17 -32.95 5.33
C ILE A 110 16.04 -33.33 3.85
N VAL A 111 15.21 -32.61 3.10
CA VAL A 111 14.97 -32.90 1.67
C VAL A 111 16.28 -32.82 0.88
N PHE A 112 17.06 -31.78 1.08
CA PHE A 112 18.32 -31.58 0.35
C PHE A 112 19.42 -32.57 0.74
N TYR A 113 19.46 -33.01 2.02
CA TYR A 113 20.36 -34.05 2.46
C TYR A 113 20.12 -35.35 1.67
N PHE A 114 18.85 -35.77 1.49
CA PHE A 114 18.51 -36.95 0.70
C PHE A 114 18.64 -36.76 -0.83
N SER A 115 18.57 -35.52 -1.30
CA SER A 115 18.68 -35.19 -2.74
C SER A 115 20.12 -34.88 -3.17
N GLY A 116 21.10 -34.87 -2.24
CA GLY A 116 22.48 -34.49 -2.54
C GLY A 116 22.68 -33.01 -2.85
N ILE A 117 21.73 -32.15 -2.50
CA ILE A 117 21.79 -30.70 -2.71
C ILE A 117 22.50 -30.05 -1.52
N PRO A 118 23.31 -28.99 -1.73
CA PRO A 118 24.04 -28.33 -0.66
C PRO A 118 23.13 -27.77 0.45
N LEU A 119 23.39 -28.09 1.71
CA LEU A 119 22.53 -27.74 2.87
C LEU A 119 22.43 -26.24 3.11
N TYR A 120 23.40 -25.42 2.68
CA TYR A 120 23.28 -23.95 2.81
C TYR A 120 22.08 -23.39 2.05
N LEU A 121 21.65 -24.09 0.99
CA LEU A 121 20.48 -23.70 0.21
C LEU A 121 19.21 -23.73 1.06
N ALA A 122 19.09 -24.68 2.00
CA ALA A 122 17.97 -24.77 2.93
C ALA A 122 17.83 -23.52 3.83
N LEU A 123 18.98 -22.95 4.24
CA LEU A 123 18.97 -21.71 5.03
C LEU A 123 18.50 -20.52 4.20
N LEU A 124 18.85 -20.47 2.90
CA LEU A 124 18.33 -19.42 1.99
C LEU A 124 16.82 -19.54 1.80
N PHE A 125 16.30 -20.74 1.61
CA PHE A 125 14.85 -20.97 1.55
C PHE A 125 14.16 -20.51 2.83
N GLY A 126 14.72 -20.81 4.00
CA GLY A 126 14.24 -20.33 5.29
C GLY A 126 14.24 -18.80 5.38
N GLY A 127 15.33 -18.15 4.95
CA GLY A 127 15.45 -16.69 4.94
C GLY A 127 14.43 -16.00 4.01
N ILE A 128 14.21 -16.57 2.82
CA ILE A 128 13.22 -16.07 1.86
C ILE A 128 11.78 -16.25 2.38
N ALA A 129 11.54 -17.32 3.16
CA ALA A 129 10.21 -17.65 3.66
C ALA A 129 9.66 -16.70 4.73
N LEU A 130 10.52 -15.89 5.35
CA LEU A 130 10.13 -15.01 6.46
C LEU A 130 9.13 -13.93 6.05
N ALA A 131 9.39 -13.23 4.97
CA ALA A 131 8.61 -12.06 4.57
C ALA A 131 7.12 -12.37 4.30
N THR A 132 6.23 -11.52 4.82
CA THR A 132 4.78 -11.63 4.69
C THR A 132 4.23 -10.46 3.89
N ALA A 133 3.31 -10.70 2.93
CA ALA A 133 2.60 -9.62 2.26
C ALA A 133 1.38 -9.18 3.08
N PRO A 134 1.38 -7.99 3.67
CA PRO A 134 0.20 -7.50 4.36
C PRO A 134 -0.87 -6.98 3.38
N ALA A 135 -0.52 -6.58 2.17
CA ALA A 135 -1.45 -6.00 1.22
C ALA A 135 -2.69 -6.88 0.94
N PRO A 136 -2.59 -8.19 0.68
CA PRO A 136 -3.76 -9.05 0.50
C PRO A 136 -4.61 -9.17 1.76
N ALA A 137 -3.99 -9.29 2.93
CA ALA A 137 -4.69 -9.35 4.20
C ALA A 137 -5.39 -8.02 4.54
N LEU A 138 -4.74 -6.87 4.28
CA LEU A 138 -5.34 -5.55 4.43
C LEU A 138 -6.47 -5.30 3.42
N SER A 139 -6.38 -5.85 2.21
CA SER A 139 -7.48 -5.82 1.25
C SER A 139 -8.72 -6.52 1.81
N ILE A 140 -8.54 -7.68 2.44
CA ILE A 140 -9.62 -8.41 3.12
C ILE A 140 -10.18 -7.57 4.29
N VAL A 141 -9.30 -6.98 5.11
CA VAL A 141 -9.69 -6.10 6.22
C VAL A 141 -10.60 -4.95 5.75
N ARG A 142 -10.24 -4.32 4.65
CA ARG A 142 -11.02 -3.21 4.05
C ARG A 142 -12.32 -3.67 3.43
N GLU A 143 -12.28 -4.73 2.62
CA GLU A 143 -13.45 -5.24 1.89
C GLU A 143 -14.53 -5.77 2.83
N PHE A 144 -14.11 -6.56 3.84
CA PHE A 144 -15.02 -7.18 4.80
C PHE A 144 -15.16 -6.39 6.10
N LYS A 145 -14.53 -5.19 6.18
CA LYS A 145 -14.58 -4.29 7.36
C LYS A 145 -14.31 -5.05 8.64
N THR A 146 -13.21 -5.83 8.65
CA THR A 146 -12.84 -6.60 9.83
C THR A 146 -12.33 -5.67 10.93
N ASP A 147 -12.74 -5.90 12.16
CA ASP A 147 -12.17 -5.31 13.36
C ASP A 147 -12.19 -6.33 14.49
N GLY A 148 -11.04 -6.47 15.14
CA GLY A 148 -10.89 -7.40 16.23
C GLY A 148 -9.44 -7.62 16.61
N PRO A 149 -9.19 -8.51 17.57
CA PRO A 149 -7.85 -8.79 18.06
C PRO A 149 -6.87 -9.27 16.98
N VAL A 150 -7.34 -10.08 16.00
CA VAL A 150 -6.50 -10.58 14.89
C VAL A 150 -6.10 -9.43 13.98
N THR A 151 -7.07 -8.61 13.53
CA THR A 151 -6.82 -7.44 12.69
C THR A 151 -5.85 -6.46 13.36
N LYS A 152 -6.06 -6.14 14.65
CA LYS A 152 -5.22 -5.20 15.42
C LYS A 152 -3.81 -5.72 15.67
N THR A 153 -3.61 -7.04 15.69
CA THR A 153 -2.30 -7.66 15.84
C THR A 153 -1.58 -7.76 14.50
N LEU A 154 -2.30 -8.12 13.43
CA LEU A 154 -1.74 -8.35 12.12
C LEU A 154 -1.07 -7.10 11.53
N ILE A 155 -1.74 -5.94 11.60
CA ILE A 155 -1.28 -4.71 10.93
C ILE A 155 0.12 -4.29 11.39
N PRO A 156 0.39 -4.09 12.70
CA PRO A 156 1.74 -3.73 13.14
C PRO A 156 2.74 -4.89 13.05
N MET A 157 2.26 -6.15 13.14
CA MET A 157 3.11 -7.32 13.04
C MET A 157 3.69 -7.49 11.63
N ALA A 158 2.91 -7.20 10.60
CA ALA A 158 3.36 -7.31 9.21
C ALA A 158 4.54 -6.39 8.89
N ALA A 159 4.52 -5.15 9.39
CA ALA A 159 5.64 -4.22 9.23
C ALA A 159 6.92 -4.71 9.98
N LEU A 160 6.75 -5.29 11.17
CA LEU A 160 7.88 -5.84 11.93
C LEU A 160 8.45 -7.11 11.31
N ASP A 161 7.61 -7.91 10.65
CA ASP A 161 8.02 -9.18 10.01
C ASP A 161 9.03 -8.94 8.87
N ASP A 162 8.82 -7.91 8.07
CA ASP A 162 9.76 -7.54 7.01
C ASP A 162 11.12 -7.09 7.57
N ILE A 163 11.14 -6.41 8.73
CA ILE A 163 12.39 -6.04 9.41
C ILE A 163 13.17 -7.28 9.86
N VAL A 164 12.48 -8.21 10.54
CA VAL A 164 13.10 -9.45 10.99
C VAL A 164 13.56 -10.27 9.80
N GLY A 165 12.75 -10.33 8.74
CA GLY A 165 13.08 -10.99 7.48
C GLY A 165 14.37 -10.45 6.85
N CYS A 166 14.52 -9.12 6.77
CA CYS A 166 15.72 -8.47 6.29
C CYS A 166 16.94 -8.87 7.12
N VAL A 167 16.90 -8.72 8.43
CA VAL A 167 18.04 -9.04 9.31
C VAL A 167 18.47 -10.50 9.17
N VAL A 168 17.51 -11.43 9.21
CA VAL A 168 17.83 -12.86 9.10
C VAL A 168 18.33 -13.22 7.71
N PHE A 169 17.62 -12.78 6.65
CA PHE A 169 18.03 -13.09 5.28
C PHE A 169 19.43 -12.58 4.96
N PHE A 170 19.74 -11.32 5.32
CA PHE A 170 21.06 -10.77 5.05
C PHE A 170 22.17 -11.43 5.89
N THR A 171 21.85 -11.88 7.09
CA THR A 171 22.80 -12.69 7.88
C THR A 171 23.07 -14.03 7.21
N VAL A 172 22.03 -14.69 6.71
CA VAL A 172 22.15 -15.97 6.02
C VAL A 172 22.92 -15.84 4.71
N ILE A 173 22.56 -14.87 3.86
CA ILE A 173 23.22 -14.70 2.56
C ILE A 173 24.70 -14.33 2.73
N ALA A 174 25.05 -13.55 3.77
CA ALA A 174 26.42 -13.26 4.12
C ALA A 174 27.20 -14.53 4.49
N ALA A 175 26.61 -15.38 5.34
CA ALA A 175 27.24 -16.64 5.72
C ALA A 175 27.38 -17.61 4.54
N VAL A 176 26.38 -17.67 3.65
CA VAL A 176 26.41 -18.51 2.44
C VAL A 176 27.46 -18.02 1.45
N ALA A 177 27.48 -16.73 1.14
CA ALA A 177 28.49 -16.12 0.27
C ALA A 177 29.88 -16.39 0.81
N GLY A 178 30.06 -16.37 2.15
CA GLY A 178 31.29 -16.74 2.83
C GLY A 178 31.77 -18.13 2.53
N ASN A 179 30.90 -19.09 2.69
CA ASN A 179 31.24 -20.49 2.49
C ASN A 179 31.51 -20.84 1.02
N LEU A 180 30.78 -20.24 0.08
CA LEU A 180 30.99 -20.47 -1.36
C LEU A 180 32.30 -19.89 -1.87
N SER A 181 32.78 -18.82 -1.24
CA SER A 181 34.04 -18.15 -1.60
C SER A 181 35.28 -18.71 -0.90
N ALA A 182 35.16 -19.74 -0.08
CA ALA A 182 36.22 -20.29 0.78
C ALA A 182 37.48 -20.75 0.04
N GLY A 183 37.52 -20.69 -1.29
CA GLY A 183 38.74 -20.94 -2.08
C GLY A 183 39.19 -19.78 -2.97
N ARG A 184 38.43 -18.68 -3.07
CA ARG A 184 38.67 -17.61 -4.04
C ARG A 184 38.63 -16.17 -3.49
N LEU A 185 37.94 -15.91 -2.40
CA LEU A 185 37.88 -14.56 -1.81
C LEU A 185 38.26 -14.60 -0.33
N PRO A 186 39.11 -13.68 0.15
CA PRO A 186 39.43 -13.56 1.57
C PRO A 186 38.17 -13.27 2.38
N ALA A 187 38.07 -13.78 3.62
CA ALA A 187 36.91 -13.62 4.49
C ALA A 187 36.46 -12.15 4.70
N TYR A 188 37.42 -11.21 4.66
CA TYR A 188 37.12 -9.78 4.74
C TYR A 188 36.33 -9.26 3.52
N MET A 189 36.56 -9.81 2.32
CA MET A 189 35.83 -9.42 1.11
C MET A 189 34.37 -9.82 1.18
N ILE A 190 34.04 -10.91 1.83
CA ILE A 190 32.69 -11.40 2.03
C ILE A 190 31.90 -10.46 2.94
N ALA A 191 32.54 -10.11 4.07
CA ALA A 191 31.97 -9.07 4.95
C ALA A 191 31.81 -7.74 4.20
N LEU A 192 32.73 -7.40 3.31
CA LEU A 192 32.70 -6.19 2.51
C LEU A 192 31.51 -6.17 1.54
N VAL A 193 31.22 -7.27 0.87
CA VAL A 193 30.11 -7.39 -0.11
C VAL A 193 28.75 -7.10 0.55
N VAL A 194 28.56 -7.46 1.81
CA VAL A 194 27.31 -7.22 2.55
C VAL A 194 27.33 -5.88 3.28
N LEU A 195 28.45 -5.55 3.94
CA LEU A 195 28.53 -4.34 4.76
C LEU A 195 28.73 -3.08 3.92
N LEU A 196 29.46 -3.15 2.81
CA LEU A 196 29.75 -1.99 1.98
C LEU A 196 28.49 -1.35 1.39
N PRO A 197 27.51 -2.07 0.81
CA PRO A 197 26.25 -1.49 0.40
C PRO A 197 25.52 -0.77 1.53
N LEU A 198 25.48 -1.36 2.72
CA LEU A 198 24.85 -0.75 3.90
C LEU A 198 25.57 0.53 4.31
N VAL A 199 26.91 0.52 4.38
CA VAL A 199 27.72 1.70 4.72
C VAL A 199 27.52 2.82 3.70
N LEU A 200 27.60 2.50 2.40
CA LEU A 200 27.34 3.48 1.33
C LEU A 200 25.94 4.08 1.43
N GLY A 201 24.93 3.23 1.65
CA GLY A 201 23.56 3.66 1.84
C GLY A 201 23.41 4.59 3.05
N VAL A 202 24.00 4.22 4.20
CA VAL A 202 23.96 5.06 5.43
C VAL A 202 24.63 6.41 5.20
N ILE A 203 25.81 6.46 4.57
CA ILE A 203 26.53 7.71 4.32
C ILE A 203 25.70 8.65 3.45
N VAL A 204 25.25 8.16 2.28
CA VAL A 204 24.45 8.99 1.36
C VAL A 204 23.10 9.33 1.98
N GLY A 205 22.50 8.40 2.73
CA GLY A 205 21.25 8.59 3.45
C GLY A 205 21.34 9.67 4.54
N PHE A 206 22.46 9.76 5.22
CA PHE A 206 22.71 10.83 6.20
C PHE A 206 22.72 12.22 5.54
N PHE A 207 23.42 12.39 4.42
CA PHE A 207 23.40 13.65 3.67
C PHE A 207 22.00 13.97 3.10
N ALA A 208 21.32 12.96 2.59
CA ALA A 208 19.94 13.08 2.12
C ALA A 208 19.00 13.53 3.26
N GLY A 209 19.14 12.96 4.46
CA GLY A 209 18.38 13.35 5.64
C GLY A 209 18.59 14.81 6.02
N LEU A 210 19.83 15.31 5.98
CA LEU A 210 20.13 16.72 6.22
C LEU A 210 19.47 17.68 5.20
N ILE A 211 19.38 17.24 3.93
CA ILE A 211 18.83 18.03 2.84
C ILE A 211 17.30 17.96 2.81
N LEU A 212 16.73 16.77 2.95
CA LEU A 212 15.30 16.49 2.75
C LEU A 212 14.43 16.82 3.97
N ARG A 213 15.02 16.89 5.18
CA ARG A 213 14.30 17.30 6.41
C ARG A 213 13.77 18.73 6.36
N LYS A 214 14.41 19.62 5.56
CA LYS A 214 13.97 21.00 5.42
C LYS A 214 12.70 21.04 4.57
N GLU A 215 11.72 21.81 5.03
CA GLU A 215 10.50 22.03 4.26
C GLU A 215 10.80 22.82 2.99
N ARG A 216 10.50 22.22 1.87
CA ARG A 216 10.62 22.78 0.53
C ARG A 216 9.42 22.34 -0.28
N GLY A 217 9.10 23.05 -1.36
CA GLY A 217 8.01 22.67 -2.25
C GLY A 217 8.17 21.22 -2.76
N THR A 218 7.05 20.51 -2.91
CA THR A 218 7.01 19.08 -3.26
C THR A 218 7.87 18.74 -4.48
N LYS A 219 7.81 19.56 -5.54
CA LYS A 219 8.61 19.33 -6.77
C LYS A 219 10.12 19.39 -6.50
N ILE A 220 10.59 20.36 -5.72
CA ILE A 220 12.01 20.50 -5.38
C ILE A 220 12.47 19.32 -4.52
N SER A 221 11.65 18.89 -3.57
CA SER A 221 11.96 17.74 -2.70
C SER A 221 12.06 16.44 -3.49
N LEU A 222 11.21 16.24 -4.50
CA LEU A 222 11.27 15.08 -5.39
C LEU A 222 12.52 15.08 -6.26
N VAL A 223 12.87 16.21 -6.85
CA VAL A 223 14.11 16.34 -7.64
C VAL A 223 15.33 16.04 -6.78
N LEU A 224 15.37 16.58 -5.56
CA LEU A 224 16.45 16.30 -4.61
C LEU A 224 16.51 14.82 -4.22
N LEU A 225 15.38 14.16 -3.97
CA LEU A 225 15.34 12.73 -3.68
C LEU A 225 15.90 11.92 -4.86
N ILE A 226 15.47 12.20 -6.09
CA ILE A 226 15.99 11.54 -7.30
C ILE A 226 17.50 11.74 -7.44
N LEU A 227 17.99 12.96 -7.24
CA LEU A 227 19.43 13.24 -7.28
C LEU A 227 20.19 12.46 -6.21
N MET A 228 19.63 12.30 -5.01
CA MET A 228 20.25 11.52 -3.94
C MET A 228 20.23 10.02 -4.23
N ILE A 229 19.19 9.48 -4.87
CA ILE A 229 19.15 8.09 -5.36
C ILE A 229 20.24 7.88 -6.41
N LEU A 230 20.37 8.80 -7.37
CA LEU A 230 21.43 8.76 -8.38
C LEU A 230 22.82 8.83 -7.75
N ALA A 231 23.02 9.66 -6.72
CA ALA A 231 24.27 9.74 -5.97
C ALA A 231 24.59 8.44 -5.23
N ALA A 232 23.59 7.80 -4.61
CA ALA A 232 23.75 6.50 -3.95
C ALA A 232 24.11 5.40 -4.96
N SER A 233 23.42 5.38 -6.10
CA SER A 233 23.73 4.44 -7.19
C SER A 233 25.11 4.71 -7.80
N ALA A 234 25.49 5.97 -8.01
CA ALA A 234 26.83 6.33 -8.52
C ALA A 234 27.95 5.90 -7.56
N ALA A 235 27.75 6.07 -6.25
CA ALA A 235 28.67 5.53 -5.25
C ALA A 235 28.76 4.01 -5.34
N GLY A 236 27.62 3.32 -5.48
CA GLY A 236 27.58 1.88 -5.71
C GLY A 236 28.36 1.47 -6.97
N PHE A 237 28.12 2.13 -8.10
CA PHE A 237 28.86 1.86 -9.36
C PHE A 237 30.36 2.11 -9.23
N PHE A 238 30.76 3.19 -8.58
CA PHE A 238 32.18 3.48 -8.35
C PHE A 238 32.85 2.34 -7.59
N PHE A 239 32.30 1.93 -6.46
CA PHE A 239 32.89 0.83 -5.69
C PHE A 239 32.79 -0.51 -6.41
N ASN A 240 31.68 -0.77 -7.10
CA ASN A 240 31.46 -2.03 -7.80
C ASN A 240 32.39 -2.23 -9.01
N ASN A 241 32.74 -1.17 -9.73
CA ASN A 241 33.50 -1.28 -10.99
C ASN A 241 34.95 -0.81 -10.88
N VAL A 242 35.30 0.00 -9.86
CA VAL A 242 36.63 0.58 -9.73
C VAL A 242 37.40 0.01 -8.53
N VAL A 243 36.73 -0.26 -7.41
CA VAL A 243 37.35 -0.66 -6.16
C VAL A 243 37.33 -2.18 -5.97
N LEU A 244 36.23 -2.83 -6.31
CA LEU A 244 36.06 -4.27 -6.17
C LEU A 244 36.62 -5.02 -7.38
N PRO A 245 37.25 -6.19 -7.18
CA PRO A 245 37.81 -6.99 -8.27
C PRO A 245 36.71 -7.65 -9.15
N SER A 246 35.49 -7.72 -8.68
CA SER A 246 34.33 -8.23 -9.42
C SER A 246 33.07 -7.46 -9.02
N PRO A 247 32.10 -7.25 -9.95
CA PRO A 247 30.84 -6.56 -9.67
C PRO A 247 29.94 -7.48 -8.85
N VAL A 248 29.76 -7.17 -7.54
CA VAL A 248 29.03 -8.00 -6.58
C VAL A 248 28.13 -7.19 -5.64
N LEU A 249 28.11 -5.85 -5.76
CA LEU A 249 27.32 -5.01 -4.87
C LEU A 249 25.83 -5.08 -5.18
N ASN A 250 25.02 -5.18 -4.14
CA ASN A 250 23.57 -5.15 -4.25
C ASN A 250 23.04 -3.72 -4.11
N PHE A 251 22.48 -3.16 -5.19
CA PHE A 251 21.98 -1.79 -5.24
C PHE A 251 20.70 -1.60 -4.42
N MET A 252 19.91 -2.64 -4.26
CA MET A 252 18.70 -2.58 -3.44
C MET A 252 19.06 -2.44 -1.95
N LEU A 253 20.14 -3.11 -1.49
CA LEU A 253 20.68 -2.91 -0.14
C LEU A 253 21.17 -1.48 0.08
N ILE A 254 21.82 -0.87 -0.92
CA ILE A 254 22.21 0.53 -0.85
C ILE A 254 20.97 1.40 -0.66
N GLY A 255 19.94 1.21 -1.49
CA GLY A 255 18.67 1.94 -1.40
C GLY A 255 17.94 1.75 -0.08
N MET A 256 17.92 0.55 0.47
CA MET A 256 17.32 0.23 1.75
C MET A 256 18.04 0.97 2.90
N ALA A 257 19.36 0.87 2.99
CA ALA A 257 20.12 1.54 4.03
C ALA A 257 20.07 3.07 3.90
N PHE A 258 20.10 3.57 2.67
CA PHE A 258 19.92 4.98 2.33
C PHE A 258 18.57 5.50 2.86
N SER A 259 17.49 4.82 2.54
CA SER A 259 16.15 5.27 2.93
C SER A 259 15.89 5.07 4.42
N ALA A 260 16.32 3.97 5.01
CA ALA A 260 16.23 3.77 6.46
C ALA A 260 16.91 4.91 7.24
N THR A 261 18.07 5.38 6.75
CA THR A 261 18.81 6.45 7.40
C THR A 261 18.07 7.78 7.31
N PHE A 262 17.70 8.27 6.11
CA PHE A 262 17.06 9.57 6.00
C PHE A 262 15.65 9.58 6.61
N SER A 263 14.92 8.46 6.58
CA SER A 263 13.58 8.35 7.18
C SER A 263 13.59 8.53 8.70
N ASN A 264 14.65 8.07 9.37
CA ASN A 264 14.81 8.26 10.81
C ASN A 264 15.29 9.68 11.20
N MET A 265 15.64 10.53 10.22
CA MET A 265 16.12 11.90 10.42
C MET A 265 15.06 12.98 10.18
N MET A 266 13.85 12.61 9.79
CA MET A 266 12.74 13.53 9.51
C MET A 266 11.47 13.12 10.25
N SER A 267 10.46 14.02 10.29
CA SER A 267 9.15 13.70 10.86
C SER A 267 8.37 12.72 9.98
N GLU A 268 7.45 11.98 10.60
CA GLU A 268 6.60 11.02 9.88
C GLU A 268 5.77 11.71 8.78
N GLU A 269 5.25 12.92 9.07
CA GLU A 269 4.46 13.71 8.12
C GLU A 269 5.30 14.13 6.90
N ARG A 270 6.56 14.55 7.14
CA ARG A 270 7.47 14.95 6.07
C ARG A 270 7.87 13.77 5.19
N LEU A 271 8.16 12.63 5.81
CA LEU A 271 8.48 11.39 5.10
C LEU A 271 7.30 10.99 4.19
N GLU A 272 6.10 11.06 4.71
CA GLU A 272 4.89 10.67 3.99
C GLU A 272 4.60 11.59 2.80
N GLN A 273 4.73 12.93 2.97
CA GLN A 273 4.63 13.89 1.86
C GLN A 273 5.63 13.60 0.74
N LEU A 274 6.88 13.29 1.11
CA LEU A 274 7.95 12.97 0.17
C LEU A 274 7.64 11.68 -0.58
N MET A 275 7.27 10.62 0.12
CA MET A 275 6.94 9.32 -0.47
C MET A 275 5.68 9.36 -1.31
N HIS A 276 4.65 10.11 -0.90
CA HIS A 276 3.46 10.32 -1.72
C HIS A 276 3.80 10.89 -3.11
N GLY A 277 4.69 11.88 -3.16
CA GLY A 277 5.14 12.42 -4.45
C GLY A 277 6.01 11.44 -5.25
N PHE A 278 6.78 10.58 -4.59
CA PHE A 278 7.70 9.62 -5.23
C PHE A 278 7.00 8.31 -5.66
N ASN A 279 5.90 7.92 -5.06
CA ASN A 279 5.19 6.66 -5.31
C ASN A 279 4.89 6.37 -6.80
N PRO A 280 4.51 7.34 -7.66
CA PRO A 280 4.32 7.06 -9.09
C PRO A 280 5.61 6.58 -9.78
N ILE A 281 6.75 7.14 -9.41
CA ILE A 281 8.07 6.76 -9.94
C ILE A 281 8.45 5.37 -9.41
N LEU A 282 8.23 5.14 -8.13
CA LEU A 282 8.44 3.84 -7.49
C LEU A 282 7.60 2.74 -8.14
N GLY A 283 6.34 3.03 -8.51
CA GLY A 283 5.48 2.10 -9.22
C GLY A 283 6.07 1.65 -10.57
N ILE A 284 6.62 2.57 -11.35
CA ILE A 284 7.30 2.25 -12.63
C ILE A 284 8.59 1.46 -12.37
N ALA A 285 9.38 1.87 -11.36
CA ALA A 285 10.60 1.16 -10.97
C ALA A 285 10.31 -0.30 -10.59
N MET A 286 9.25 -0.53 -9.79
CA MET A 286 8.80 -1.87 -9.41
C MET A 286 8.43 -2.73 -10.62
N ILE A 287 7.69 -2.19 -11.59
CA ILE A 287 7.32 -2.93 -12.80
C ILE A 287 8.58 -3.42 -13.51
N ILE A 288 9.57 -2.54 -13.72
CA ILE A 288 10.79 -2.88 -14.46
C ILE A 288 11.65 -3.89 -13.68
N VAL A 289 11.83 -3.69 -12.37
CA VAL A 289 12.61 -4.60 -11.53
C VAL A 289 11.98 -5.99 -11.46
N ILE A 290 10.66 -6.08 -11.32
CA ILE A 290 9.95 -7.37 -11.30
C ILE A 290 9.91 -8.02 -12.68
N LEU A 291 9.79 -7.25 -13.76
CA LEU A 291 9.96 -7.77 -15.13
C LEU A 291 11.36 -8.37 -15.32
N ASN A 292 12.41 -7.66 -14.87
CA ASN A 292 13.78 -8.13 -14.93
C ASN A 292 14.00 -9.42 -14.13
N LEU A 293 13.31 -9.57 -12.99
CA LEU A 293 13.32 -10.79 -12.20
C LEU A 293 12.56 -11.94 -12.90
N GLY A 294 11.46 -11.63 -13.59
CA GLY A 294 10.64 -12.62 -14.29
C GLY A 294 11.21 -13.07 -15.64
N ALA A 295 11.88 -12.18 -16.37
CA ALA A 295 12.29 -12.43 -17.75
C ALA A 295 13.25 -13.63 -17.93
N PRO A 296 14.24 -13.88 -17.05
CA PRO A 296 15.11 -15.06 -17.16
C PRO A 296 14.42 -16.37 -16.76
N LEU A 297 13.18 -16.35 -16.23
CA LEU A 297 12.50 -17.56 -15.77
C LEU A 297 12.08 -18.44 -16.94
N ASP A 298 12.52 -19.69 -16.92
CA ASP A 298 12.02 -20.73 -17.79
C ASP A 298 10.80 -21.41 -17.16
N TYR A 299 9.66 -21.40 -17.86
CA TYR A 299 8.44 -22.04 -17.39
C TYR A 299 8.59 -23.57 -17.26
N HIS A 300 9.53 -24.21 -17.97
CA HIS A 300 9.84 -25.62 -17.81
C HIS A 300 10.46 -25.90 -16.43
N LEU A 301 11.29 -25.01 -15.90
CA LEU A 301 11.84 -25.11 -14.56
C LEU A 301 10.76 -25.01 -13.48
N ILE A 302 9.72 -24.18 -13.71
CA ILE A 302 8.59 -24.07 -12.79
C ILE A 302 7.81 -25.39 -12.71
N LEU A 303 7.61 -26.06 -13.84
CA LEU A 303 6.96 -27.38 -13.90
C LEU A 303 7.83 -28.46 -13.26
N GLY A 304 9.16 -28.39 -13.43
CA GLY A 304 10.13 -29.30 -12.83
C GLY A 304 10.31 -29.09 -11.30
N ALA A 305 10.12 -27.87 -10.80
CA ALA A 305 10.26 -27.53 -9.37
C ALA A 305 9.05 -27.93 -8.51
N GLY A 306 8.06 -28.63 -9.05
CA GLY A 306 6.76 -28.91 -8.42
C GLY A 306 6.83 -29.49 -7.01
N ALA A 307 7.73 -30.44 -6.74
CA ALA A 307 7.90 -31.06 -5.42
C ALA A 307 8.49 -30.06 -4.41
N PHE A 308 9.52 -29.32 -4.77
CA PHE A 308 10.13 -28.31 -3.89
C PHE A 308 9.16 -27.15 -3.62
N THR A 309 8.37 -26.77 -4.61
CA THR A 309 7.32 -25.76 -4.46
C THR A 309 6.28 -26.18 -3.43
N ALA A 310 5.78 -27.42 -3.50
CA ALA A 310 4.82 -27.95 -2.53
C ALA A 310 5.43 -28.00 -1.12
N VAL A 311 6.68 -28.49 -1.00
CA VAL A 311 7.41 -28.52 0.27
C VAL A 311 7.57 -27.11 0.84
N TYR A 312 7.90 -26.13 0.01
CA TYR A 312 8.06 -24.74 0.43
C TYR A 312 6.75 -24.16 0.96
N ILE A 313 5.67 -24.28 0.20
CA ILE A 313 4.36 -23.74 0.59
C ILE A 313 3.90 -24.37 1.91
N LEU A 314 4.00 -25.69 2.05
CA LEU A 314 3.54 -26.40 3.25
C LEU A 314 4.41 -26.10 4.48
N SER A 315 5.73 -26.15 4.33
CA SER A 315 6.67 -25.87 5.44
C SER A 315 6.57 -24.42 5.90
N ARG A 316 6.43 -23.47 4.95
CA ARG A 316 6.21 -22.06 5.26
C ARG A 316 4.87 -21.84 6.00
N ALA A 317 3.79 -22.45 5.52
CA ALA A 317 2.48 -22.36 6.16
C ALA A 317 2.52 -22.92 7.59
N ALA A 318 3.17 -24.06 7.80
CA ALA A 318 3.36 -24.65 9.12
C ALA A 318 4.19 -23.72 10.03
N GLY A 319 5.31 -23.20 9.56
CA GLY A 319 6.18 -22.28 10.29
C GLY A 319 5.44 -21.00 10.72
N LYS A 320 4.71 -20.38 9.80
CA LYS A 320 3.88 -19.18 10.05
C LYS A 320 2.81 -19.47 11.11
N TYR A 321 2.07 -20.55 10.93
CA TYR A 321 0.97 -20.90 11.83
C TYR A 321 1.46 -21.24 13.24
N PHE A 322 2.39 -22.21 13.38
CA PHE A 322 2.87 -22.64 14.70
C PHE A 322 3.72 -21.59 15.39
N GLY A 323 4.53 -20.81 14.63
CA GLY A 323 5.30 -19.70 15.19
C GLY A 323 4.42 -18.58 15.74
N ALA A 324 3.35 -18.21 15.04
CA ALA A 324 2.36 -17.24 15.52
C ALA A 324 1.58 -17.77 16.72
N TYR A 325 1.15 -19.05 16.68
CA TYR A 325 0.45 -19.70 17.79
C TYR A 325 1.31 -19.72 19.07
N PHE A 326 2.58 -20.10 18.95
CA PHE A 326 3.51 -20.14 20.07
C PHE A 326 3.75 -18.75 20.66
N GLY A 327 4.01 -17.73 19.82
CA GLY A 327 4.20 -16.36 20.29
C GLY A 327 2.97 -15.78 20.97
N ALA A 328 1.79 -15.98 20.38
CA ALA A 328 0.53 -15.55 20.96
C ALA A 328 0.22 -16.30 22.28
N SER A 329 0.68 -17.53 22.43
CA SER A 329 0.53 -18.30 23.66
C SER A 329 1.43 -17.79 24.78
N ILE A 330 2.71 -17.48 24.48
CA ILE A 330 3.67 -16.88 25.44
C ILE A 330 3.16 -15.52 25.92
N THR A 331 2.61 -14.72 25.01
CA THR A 331 2.13 -13.37 25.34
C THR A 331 0.73 -13.34 25.95
N LYS A 332 0.12 -14.52 26.17
CA LYS A 332 -1.25 -14.65 26.66
C LYS A 332 -2.27 -13.86 25.86
N SER A 333 -2.07 -13.80 24.56
CA SER A 333 -2.99 -13.15 23.63
C SER A 333 -4.36 -13.83 23.59
N PRO A 334 -5.44 -13.15 23.12
CA PRO A 334 -6.76 -13.76 22.97
C PRO A 334 -6.75 -15.05 22.16
N GLU A 335 -7.66 -15.98 22.47
CA GLU A 335 -7.75 -17.28 21.79
C GLU A 335 -7.96 -17.16 20.26
N THR A 336 -8.65 -16.12 19.82
CA THR A 336 -8.83 -15.84 18.39
C THR A 336 -7.50 -15.52 17.72
N VAL A 337 -6.63 -14.75 18.37
CA VAL A 337 -5.27 -14.43 17.87
C VAL A 337 -4.44 -15.71 17.80
N LYS A 338 -4.43 -16.53 18.86
CA LYS A 338 -3.67 -17.79 18.89
C LYS A 338 -4.06 -18.71 17.72
N LYS A 339 -5.37 -18.88 17.47
CA LYS A 339 -5.87 -19.85 16.49
C LYS A 339 -5.84 -19.35 15.05
N TYR A 340 -6.05 -18.05 14.80
CA TYR A 340 -6.35 -17.57 13.47
C TYR A 340 -5.34 -16.58 12.90
N LEU A 341 -4.48 -15.95 13.74
CA LEU A 341 -3.47 -15.00 13.27
C LEU A 341 -2.53 -15.62 12.23
N GLY A 342 -2.02 -16.84 12.50
CA GLY A 342 -1.10 -17.53 11.60
C GLY A 342 -1.67 -17.77 10.19
N LEU A 343 -3.00 -17.94 10.06
CA LEU A 343 -3.68 -18.10 8.78
C LEU A 343 -3.69 -16.80 7.94
N THR A 344 -3.68 -15.65 8.60
CA THR A 344 -3.68 -14.35 7.93
C THR A 344 -2.28 -13.91 7.47
N LEU A 345 -1.22 -14.61 7.87
CA LEU A 345 0.19 -14.33 7.55
C LEU A 345 0.72 -15.16 6.37
N LEU A 346 -0.12 -15.95 5.70
CA LEU A 346 0.29 -16.82 4.61
C LEU A 346 0.60 -16.11 3.27
N PRO A 347 0.00 -14.95 2.92
CA PRO A 347 0.32 -14.28 1.66
C PRO A 347 1.81 -14.02 1.50
N HIS A 348 2.31 -14.20 0.26
CA HIS A 348 3.74 -14.09 -0.05
C HIS A 348 4.12 -12.63 -0.34
N SER A 349 5.19 -12.14 0.27
CA SER A 349 5.61 -10.74 0.10
C SER A 349 6.38 -10.51 -1.20
N GLY A 350 6.21 -9.32 -1.79
CA GLY A 350 7.11 -8.82 -2.83
C GLY A 350 8.59 -8.77 -2.37
N VAL A 351 8.82 -8.57 -1.07
CA VAL A 351 10.16 -8.62 -0.46
C VAL A 351 10.79 -10.01 -0.59
N SER A 352 10.02 -11.09 -0.54
CA SER A 352 10.53 -12.45 -0.78
C SER A 352 11.08 -12.63 -2.20
N LEU A 353 10.44 -12.02 -3.21
CA LEU A 353 10.94 -12.04 -4.59
C LEU A 353 12.24 -11.24 -4.73
N VAL A 354 12.34 -10.16 -3.99
CA VAL A 354 13.57 -9.37 -3.88
C VAL A 354 14.70 -10.21 -3.26
N PHE A 355 14.46 -10.87 -2.14
CA PHE A 355 15.43 -11.78 -1.52
C PHE A 355 15.82 -12.91 -2.46
N THR A 356 14.86 -13.41 -3.25
CA THR A 356 15.14 -14.41 -4.29
C THR A 356 16.11 -13.86 -5.33
N GLY A 357 15.87 -12.66 -5.86
CA GLY A 357 16.78 -12.01 -6.82
C GLY A 357 18.20 -11.82 -6.26
N ILE A 358 18.30 -11.41 -4.98
CA ILE A 358 19.60 -11.30 -4.29
C ILE A 358 20.28 -12.66 -4.18
N ALA A 359 19.57 -13.69 -3.73
CA ALA A 359 20.12 -15.04 -3.61
C ALA A 359 20.60 -15.57 -4.96
N VAL A 360 19.80 -15.40 -6.01
CA VAL A 360 20.14 -15.78 -7.39
C VAL A 360 21.40 -15.04 -7.87
N SER A 361 21.49 -13.72 -7.66
CA SER A 361 22.67 -12.93 -8.07
C SER A 361 23.97 -13.40 -7.39
N VAL A 362 23.89 -13.78 -6.12
CA VAL A 362 25.04 -14.30 -5.36
C VAL A 362 25.43 -15.71 -5.80
N LEU A 363 24.45 -16.54 -6.18
CA LEU A 363 24.68 -17.96 -6.52
C LEU A 363 24.98 -18.18 -7.99
N SER A 364 24.58 -17.32 -8.91
CA SER A 364 24.70 -17.53 -10.36
C SER A 364 26.15 -17.80 -10.84
N GLY A 365 27.14 -17.21 -10.18
CA GLY A 365 28.55 -17.46 -10.49
C GLY A 365 29.11 -18.77 -9.89
N PRO A 366 29.06 -18.95 -8.55
CA PRO A 366 29.65 -20.09 -7.89
C PRO A 366 28.80 -21.37 -7.89
N ALA A 367 27.48 -21.28 -8.02
CA ALA A 367 26.56 -22.42 -7.93
C ALA A 367 25.27 -22.19 -8.76
N PRO A 368 25.36 -22.14 -10.09
CA PRO A 368 24.22 -21.80 -10.98
C PRO A 368 23.02 -22.73 -10.81
N GLU A 369 23.22 -24.02 -10.62
CA GLU A 369 22.15 -24.99 -10.38
C GLU A 369 21.35 -24.65 -9.11
N CYS A 370 22.02 -24.20 -8.06
CA CYS A 370 21.37 -23.75 -6.83
C CYS A 370 20.55 -22.47 -7.06
N ALA A 371 21.05 -21.55 -7.90
CA ALA A 371 20.31 -20.34 -8.29
C ALA A 371 19.01 -20.69 -9.05
N GLU A 372 19.06 -21.62 -9.98
CA GLU A 372 17.89 -22.11 -10.73
C GLU A 372 16.86 -22.78 -9.81
N ILE A 373 17.29 -23.63 -8.87
CA ILE A 373 16.41 -24.26 -7.88
C ILE A 373 15.65 -23.22 -7.05
N ILE A 374 16.36 -22.22 -6.51
CA ILE A 374 15.71 -21.12 -5.74
C ILE A 374 14.74 -20.36 -6.62
N GLN A 375 15.20 -19.92 -7.79
CA GLN A 375 14.43 -19.07 -8.69
C GLN A 375 13.15 -19.78 -9.13
N GLY A 376 13.25 -21.01 -9.62
CA GLY A 376 12.11 -21.79 -10.08
C GLY A 376 11.11 -22.11 -8.97
N THR A 377 11.61 -22.56 -7.82
CA THR A 377 10.77 -22.92 -6.67
C THR A 377 10.02 -21.71 -6.11
N ILE A 378 10.70 -20.60 -5.89
CA ILE A 378 10.07 -19.41 -5.28
C ILE A 378 9.13 -18.72 -6.26
N ALA A 379 9.47 -18.68 -7.57
CA ALA A 379 8.56 -18.12 -8.58
C ALA A 379 7.25 -18.92 -8.66
N ALA A 380 7.33 -20.25 -8.72
CA ALA A 380 6.16 -21.12 -8.69
C ALA A 380 5.36 -20.98 -7.39
N ALA A 381 6.07 -20.93 -6.25
CA ALA A 381 5.44 -20.76 -4.95
C ALA A 381 4.74 -19.39 -4.82
N ALA A 382 5.31 -18.32 -5.35
CA ALA A 382 4.70 -16.99 -5.31
C ALA A 382 3.34 -16.98 -6.04
N VAL A 383 3.26 -17.63 -7.19
CA VAL A 383 2.00 -17.69 -7.96
C VAL A 383 0.96 -18.58 -7.26
N ILE A 384 1.34 -19.80 -6.89
CA ILE A 384 0.40 -20.79 -6.33
C ILE A 384 -0.04 -20.39 -4.93
N ASN A 385 0.91 -20.04 -4.08
CA ASN A 385 0.63 -19.71 -2.68
C ASN A 385 -0.24 -18.47 -2.56
N GLU A 386 -0.09 -17.47 -3.44
CA GLU A 386 -0.87 -16.24 -3.34
C GLU A 386 -2.38 -16.50 -3.47
N VAL A 387 -2.78 -17.37 -4.38
CA VAL A 387 -4.18 -17.76 -4.53
C VAL A 387 -4.69 -18.48 -3.29
N ILE A 388 -3.92 -19.46 -2.80
CA ILE A 388 -4.28 -20.26 -1.61
C ILE A 388 -4.33 -19.37 -0.37
N ALA A 389 -3.31 -18.52 -0.19
CA ALA A 389 -3.14 -17.70 0.99
C ALA A 389 -4.24 -16.64 1.17
N VAL A 390 -4.70 -16.03 0.08
CA VAL A 390 -5.82 -15.07 0.13
C VAL A 390 -7.10 -15.75 0.60
N ILE A 391 -7.39 -16.97 0.09
CA ILE A 391 -8.57 -17.74 0.51
C ILE A 391 -8.46 -18.13 1.99
N VAL A 392 -7.30 -18.63 2.42
CA VAL A 392 -7.06 -19.06 3.81
C VAL A 392 -7.08 -17.86 4.77
N ALA A 393 -6.47 -16.74 4.40
CA ALA A 393 -6.49 -15.52 5.20
C ALA A 393 -7.92 -14.99 5.39
N LYS A 394 -8.72 -14.97 4.34
CA LYS A 394 -10.15 -14.62 4.42
C LYS A 394 -10.89 -15.52 5.41
N LYS A 395 -10.68 -16.84 5.32
CA LYS A 395 -11.26 -17.81 6.26
C LYS A 395 -10.76 -17.59 7.69
N GLY A 396 -9.50 -17.22 7.88
CA GLY A 396 -8.95 -16.88 9.19
C GLY A 396 -9.72 -15.74 9.88
N PHE A 397 -9.99 -14.65 9.16
CA PHE A 397 -10.80 -13.54 9.68
C PHE A 397 -12.29 -13.93 9.92
N GLU A 398 -12.86 -14.74 9.01
CA GLU A 398 -14.23 -15.22 9.13
C GLU A 398 -14.40 -16.08 10.39
N TRP A 399 -13.50 -17.05 10.61
CA TRP A 399 -13.50 -17.91 11.79
C TRP A 399 -13.16 -17.19 13.10
N ALA A 400 -12.35 -16.12 13.03
CA ALA A 400 -12.13 -15.23 14.16
C ALA A 400 -13.41 -14.42 14.51
N GLY A 401 -14.41 -14.43 13.65
CA GLY A 401 -15.66 -13.68 13.83
C GLY A 401 -15.46 -12.17 13.73
N GLU A 402 -14.49 -11.70 12.92
CA GLU A 402 -14.13 -10.28 12.83
C GLU A 402 -14.81 -9.56 11.66
N PHE A 403 -15.51 -10.26 10.77
CA PHE A 403 -16.23 -9.66 9.64
C PHE A 403 -17.33 -8.69 10.10
N GLY A 404 -17.37 -7.52 9.50
CA GLY A 404 -18.37 -6.50 9.78
C GLY A 404 -18.23 -5.78 11.13
N LYS A 405 -17.30 -6.21 11.99
CA LYS A 405 -17.11 -5.61 13.32
C LYS A 405 -16.45 -4.24 13.29
N GLY A 406 -15.67 -3.92 12.26
CA GLY A 406 -15.13 -2.57 12.05
C GLY A 406 -16.21 -1.50 11.90
N VAL A 407 -17.45 -1.93 11.83
CA VAL A 407 -18.64 -1.10 11.86
C VAL A 407 -19.19 -0.94 13.29
N HIS A 408 -18.85 -1.83 14.21
CA HIS A 408 -19.41 -1.88 15.58
C HIS A 408 -18.46 -1.39 16.69
N ALA A 409 -17.16 -1.25 16.42
CA ALA A 409 -16.18 -0.86 17.46
C ALA A 409 -16.31 0.61 17.93
N GLU A 410 -17.15 1.42 17.29
CA GLU A 410 -17.47 2.79 17.73
C GLU A 410 -18.77 2.90 18.55
N GLU A 411 -19.48 1.81 18.80
CA GLU A 411 -20.78 1.83 19.52
C GLU A 411 -20.68 1.57 21.04
N SER A 412 -19.49 1.42 21.62
CA SER A 412 -19.35 1.17 23.06
C SER A 412 -19.29 2.43 23.93
N GLY A 413 -19.91 3.51 23.46
CA GLY A 413 -20.23 4.68 24.27
C GLY A 413 -21.73 4.84 24.27
N SER A 414 -22.43 4.23 25.24
CA SER A 414 -23.86 4.43 25.47
C SER A 414 -24.15 5.84 26.01
N THR A 415 -23.97 6.85 25.17
CA THR A 415 -24.63 8.13 25.37
C THR A 415 -25.93 8.08 24.55
N GLN A 416 -27.08 8.27 25.19
CA GLN A 416 -28.35 8.42 24.50
C GLN A 416 -28.19 9.47 23.41
N LEU A 417 -28.25 9.03 22.14
CA LEU A 417 -28.14 9.95 20.98
C LEU A 417 -29.30 10.94 21.10
N PRO A 418 -29.03 12.26 20.99
CA PRO A 418 -30.11 13.25 20.94
C PRO A 418 -31.10 12.87 19.84
N ASN A 419 -32.39 12.91 20.14
CA ASN A 419 -33.46 12.48 19.23
C ASN A 419 -33.65 13.44 18.03
N GLN A 420 -32.79 14.44 17.87
CA GLN A 420 -32.85 15.44 16.83
C GLN A 420 -32.28 14.94 15.50
N THR A 421 -33.02 15.21 14.42
CA THR A 421 -32.66 14.82 13.05
C THR A 421 -31.46 15.64 12.52
N VAL A 422 -30.51 14.98 11.88
CA VAL A 422 -29.43 15.60 11.12
C VAL A 422 -29.83 15.69 9.65
N ILE A 423 -29.58 16.84 9.00
CA ILE A 423 -29.79 17.01 7.55
C ILE A 423 -28.46 16.93 6.84
N THR A 424 -28.32 16.02 5.88
CA THR A 424 -27.16 15.96 5.00
C THR A 424 -27.55 16.40 3.59
N ILE A 425 -26.78 17.31 2.97
CA ILE A 425 -27.05 17.86 1.64
C ILE A 425 -25.91 17.51 0.70
N SER A 426 -26.11 16.51 -0.17
CA SER A 426 -25.27 16.24 -1.34
C SER A 426 -25.78 17.08 -2.52
N ARG A 427 -24.87 17.52 -3.41
CA ARG A 427 -25.26 18.55 -4.39
C ARG A 427 -24.38 18.54 -5.64
N GLN A 428 -24.96 18.88 -6.79
CA GLN A 428 -24.24 19.25 -8.00
C GLN A 428 -23.59 20.64 -7.85
N ALA A 429 -22.52 20.90 -8.61
CA ALA A 429 -21.88 22.22 -8.67
C ALA A 429 -22.87 23.27 -9.21
N GLY A 430 -22.97 24.41 -8.56
CA GLY A 430 -23.89 25.48 -8.96
C GLY A 430 -25.39 25.26 -8.60
N SER A 431 -25.78 24.14 -7.99
CA SER A 431 -27.20 23.87 -7.64
C SER A 431 -27.69 24.59 -6.37
N GLY A 432 -26.93 25.45 -5.74
CA GLY A 432 -27.37 26.24 -4.57
C GLY A 432 -27.36 25.48 -3.24
N GLY A 433 -26.77 24.28 -3.16
CA GLY A 433 -26.84 23.45 -1.96
C GLY A 433 -26.30 24.10 -0.68
N ARG A 434 -25.29 24.99 -0.79
CA ARG A 434 -24.77 25.76 0.36
C ARG A 434 -25.78 26.81 0.84
N GLU A 435 -26.45 27.48 -0.09
CA GLU A 435 -27.43 28.49 0.21
C GLU A 435 -28.65 27.87 0.88
N VAL A 436 -29.18 26.76 0.34
CA VAL A 436 -30.26 25.98 0.95
C VAL A 436 -29.87 25.55 2.37
N GLY A 437 -28.63 25.02 2.56
CA GLY A 437 -28.18 24.61 3.88
C GLY A 437 -28.09 25.73 4.90
N LYS A 438 -27.61 26.92 4.50
CA LYS A 438 -27.58 28.12 5.37
C LYS A 438 -28.98 28.62 5.75
N LYS A 439 -29.91 28.69 4.78
CA LYS A 439 -31.28 29.10 5.05
C LYS A 439 -31.98 28.10 5.99
N LEU A 440 -31.82 26.80 5.77
CA LEU A 440 -32.35 25.76 6.66
C LEU A 440 -31.81 25.88 8.08
N SER A 441 -30.49 26.07 8.23
CA SER A 441 -29.88 26.28 9.54
C SER A 441 -30.46 27.47 10.27
N ALA A 442 -30.62 28.61 9.58
CA ALA A 442 -31.20 29.83 10.15
C ALA A 442 -32.69 29.64 10.56
N GLU A 443 -33.51 28.99 9.71
CA GLU A 443 -34.92 28.77 9.99
C GLU A 443 -35.18 27.73 11.09
N LEU A 444 -34.31 26.72 11.20
CA LEU A 444 -34.45 25.64 12.17
C LEU A 444 -33.71 25.90 13.48
N GLY A 445 -32.85 26.94 13.53
CA GLY A 445 -32.03 27.25 14.69
C GLY A 445 -30.99 26.15 15.02
N ILE A 446 -30.49 25.42 14.01
CA ILE A 446 -29.52 24.32 14.17
C ILE A 446 -28.18 24.66 13.51
N PRO A 447 -27.05 24.14 14.02
CA PRO A 447 -25.73 24.40 13.45
C PRO A 447 -25.61 24.04 11.97
N PHE A 448 -24.79 24.82 11.24
CA PHE A 448 -24.44 24.60 9.84
C PHE A 448 -22.97 24.24 9.70
N TYR A 449 -22.68 23.18 8.96
CA TYR A 449 -21.32 22.70 8.71
C TYR A 449 -21.06 22.50 7.21
N ASP A 450 -20.06 23.18 6.67
CA ASP A 450 -19.52 23.02 5.32
C ASP A 450 -17.98 23.11 5.37
N HIS A 451 -17.40 24.30 5.23
CA HIS A 451 -15.96 24.52 5.39
C HIS A 451 -15.48 24.38 6.84
N GLU A 452 -16.33 24.64 7.80
CA GLU A 452 -16.05 24.50 9.22
C GLU A 452 -15.61 23.07 9.60
N LEU A 453 -16.13 22.05 8.91
CA LEU A 453 -15.66 20.67 9.08
C LEU A 453 -14.18 20.48 8.71
N ILE A 454 -13.70 21.22 7.71
CA ILE A 454 -12.29 21.19 7.30
C ILE A 454 -11.41 21.76 8.41
N GLU A 455 -11.85 22.88 9.01
CA GLU A 455 -11.10 23.54 10.08
C GLU A 455 -11.04 22.67 11.34
N LEU A 456 -12.17 22.08 11.72
CA LEU A 456 -12.24 21.14 12.85
C LEU A 456 -11.37 19.91 12.61
N ALA A 457 -11.40 19.37 11.39
CA ALA A 457 -10.60 18.21 11.03
C ALA A 457 -9.09 18.54 11.02
N ALA A 458 -8.70 19.70 10.51
CA ALA A 458 -7.31 20.15 10.51
C ALA A 458 -6.79 20.45 11.92
N GLN A 459 -7.60 21.02 12.80
CA GLN A 459 -7.23 21.30 14.20
C GLN A 459 -7.05 20.03 15.03
N SER A 460 -7.80 18.98 14.73
CA SER A 460 -7.79 17.71 15.47
C SER A 460 -6.82 16.66 14.89
N SER A 461 -6.14 16.97 13.79
CA SER A 461 -5.29 16.05 13.04
C SER A 461 -3.92 16.66 12.76
N PRO A 462 -2.83 15.87 12.71
CA PRO A 462 -1.52 16.33 12.24
C PRO A 462 -1.45 16.52 10.72
N ILE A 463 -2.56 16.34 9.99
CA ILE A 463 -2.63 16.46 8.53
C ILE A 463 -2.84 17.94 8.16
N ASP A 464 -2.05 18.44 7.19
CA ASP A 464 -2.16 19.81 6.70
C ASP A 464 -3.58 20.12 6.17
N LYS A 465 -4.09 21.33 6.43
CA LYS A 465 -5.42 21.78 6.04
C LYS A 465 -5.70 21.64 4.54
N SER A 466 -4.68 21.82 3.71
CA SER A 466 -4.77 21.72 2.25
C SER A 466 -5.25 20.33 1.76
N TYR A 467 -4.94 19.26 2.50
CA TYR A 467 -5.43 17.92 2.17
C TYR A 467 -6.94 17.80 2.38
N PHE A 468 -7.48 18.39 3.45
CA PHE A 468 -8.91 18.38 3.72
C PHE A 468 -9.69 19.27 2.73
N GLU A 469 -9.12 20.40 2.31
CA GLU A 469 -9.69 21.29 1.29
C GLU A 469 -9.79 20.59 -0.06
N ASN A 470 -8.77 19.82 -0.43
CA ASN A 470 -8.67 19.16 -1.72
C ASN A 470 -9.37 17.79 -1.79
N LEU A 471 -9.81 17.21 -0.68
CA LEU A 471 -10.43 15.88 -0.65
C LEU A 471 -11.58 15.69 -1.65
N GLU A 472 -12.53 16.65 -1.74
CA GLU A 472 -13.64 16.59 -2.71
C GLU A 472 -13.23 16.99 -4.12
N THR A 473 -12.08 17.66 -4.28
CA THR A 473 -11.61 18.22 -5.55
C THR A 473 -10.43 17.47 -6.12
N SER A 474 -9.75 16.63 -5.35
CA SER A 474 -8.77 15.67 -5.85
C SER A 474 -9.50 14.51 -6.51
N GLY A 475 -9.23 14.26 -7.79
CA GLY A 475 -9.74 13.05 -8.43
C GLY A 475 -9.21 11.84 -7.68
N ALA A 476 -10.09 10.95 -7.24
CA ALA A 476 -9.74 9.71 -6.58
C ALA A 476 -8.79 8.91 -7.48
N GLY A 477 -7.56 8.77 -7.02
CA GLY A 477 -6.61 7.83 -7.58
C GLY A 477 -5.85 8.27 -8.82
N ASN A 478 -4.64 8.75 -8.61
CA ASN A 478 -3.58 8.49 -9.57
C ASN A 478 -3.52 6.98 -9.78
N LEU A 479 -3.77 6.52 -11.01
CA LEU A 479 -3.77 5.10 -11.39
C LEU A 479 -2.45 4.41 -11.02
N LEU A 480 -1.33 5.16 -11.05
CA LEU A 480 -0.01 4.76 -10.62
C LEU A 480 0.12 4.67 -9.08
N TYR A 481 -0.62 5.51 -8.34
CA TYR A 481 -0.67 5.44 -6.89
C TYR A 481 -1.39 4.18 -6.40
N GLY A 482 -2.48 3.77 -7.07
CA GLY A 482 -3.15 2.50 -6.79
C GLY A 482 -2.27 1.28 -7.02
N LEU A 483 -1.33 1.34 -7.96
CA LEU A 483 -0.32 0.29 -8.21
C LEU A 483 0.76 0.29 -7.12
N ALA A 484 1.22 1.46 -6.69
CA ALA A 484 2.22 1.61 -5.63
C ALA A 484 1.62 1.34 -4.23
N ALA A 485 0.36 1.69 -4.00
CA ALA A 485 -0.35 1.44 -2.74
C ALA A 485 -0.58 -0.05 -2.44
N GLY A 486 -0.51 -0.91 -3.47
CA GLY A 486 -0.44 -2.37 -3.27
C GLY A 486 0.87 -2.83 -2.59
N VAL A 487 1.85 -1.94 -2.47
CA VAL A 487 3.19 -2.18 -1.95
C VAL A 487 3.43 -1.45 -0.62
N HIS A 488 2.72 -0.34 -0.34
CA HIS A 488 2.80 0.41 0.91
C HIS A 488 1.64 0.13 1.86
N HIS A 489 1.96 -0.06 3.13
CA HIS A 489 1.06 -0.54 4.20
C HIS A 489 0.23 0.55 4.88
N ASP A 490 0.51 1.82 4.62
CA ASP A 490 -0.20 2.92 5.27
C ASP A 490 -1.41 3.36 4.44
N LEU A 491 -2.50 3.71 5.14
CA LEU A 491 -3.62 4.44 4.54
C LEU A 491 -3.09 5.68 3.84
N SER A 492 -3.57 5.98 2.64
CA SER A 492 -3.20 7.22 1.97
C SER A 492 -3.51 8.43 2.86
N VAL A 493 -2.82 9.55 2.65
CA VAL A 493 -3.13 10.78 3.41
C VAL A 493 -4.59 11.17 3.22
N GLU A 494 -5.12 10.97 2.01
CA GLU A 494 -6.51 11.20 1.67
C GLU A 494 -7.45 10.27 2.44
N ASP A 495 -7.12 8.98 2.56
CA ASP A 495 -7.92 8.02 3.33
C ASP A 495 -7.91 8.36 4.83
N ARG A 496 -6.75 8.75 5.37
CA ARG A 496 -6.64 9.20 6.77
C ARG A 496 -7.40 10.50 6.98
N ALA A 497 -7.28 11.45 6.06
CA ALA A 497 -8.04 12.69 6.11
C ALA A 497 -9.55 12.41 6.04
N PHE A 498 -10.00 11.48 5.18
CA PHE A 498 -11.39 11.05 5.14
C PHE A 498 -11.85 10.40 6.45
N LEU A 499 -11.03 9.56 7.08
CA LEU A 499 -11.36 8.94 8.36
C LEU A 499 -11.47 9.98 9.49
N HIS A 500 -10.53 10.93 9.57
CA HIS A 500 -10.60 12.04 10.50
C HIS A 500 -11.85 12.90 10.28
N GLN A 501 -12.13 13.26 9.04
CA GLN A 501 -13.33 14.01 8.68
C GLN A 501 -14.61 13.23 9.01
N SER A 502 -14.63 11.92 8.77
CA SER A 502 -15.76 11.06 9.12
C SER A 502 -15.99 11.00 10.63
N LYS A 503 -14.92 11.02 11.44
CA LYS A 503 -15.03 11.11 12.90
C LYS A 503 -15.67 12.42 13.31
N ILE A 504 -15.18 13.57 12.81
CA ILE A 504 -15.76 14.89 13.10
C ILE A 504 -17.24 14.96 12.71
N ILE A 505 -17.60 14.44 11.53
CA ILE A 505 -19.01 14.38 11.09
C ILE A 505 -19.87 13.61 12.09
N ARG A 506 -19.39 12.48 12.63
CA ARG A 506 -20.13 11.74 13.66
C ARG A 506 -20.16 12.48 15.00
N ASP A 507 -19.06 13.11 15.38
CA ASP A 507 -18.98 13.88 16.63
C ASP A 507 -19.96 15.06 16.64
N VAL A 508 -19.99 15.89 15.58
CA VAL A 508 -20.95 17.00 15.47
C VAL A 508 -22.39 16.50 15.38
N ALA A 509 -22.64 15.41 14.66
CA ALA A 509 -23.96 14.79 14.59
C ALA A 509 -24.41 14.22 15.95
N SER A 510 -23.49 13.78 16.82
CA SER A 510 -23.82 13.27 18.16
C SER A 510 -24.25 14.37 19.13
N GLN A 511 -23.86 15.62 18.88
CA GLN A 511 -24.19 16.76 19.73
C GLN A 511 -25.65 17.25 19.55
N GLY A 512 -26.33 16.87 18.46
CA GLY A 512 -27.72 17.26 18.19
C GLY A 512 -28.05 17.39 16.71
N GLY A 513 -29.16 18.03 16.40
CA GLY A 513 -29.57 18.34 15.04
C GLY A 513 -28.62 19.37 14.39
N CYS A 514 -28.20 19.11 13.17
CA CYS A 514 -27.36 20.01 12.39
C CYS A 514 -27.58 19.84 10.89
N VAL A 515 -27.11 20.80 10.09
CA VAL A 515 -27.08 20.73 8.63
C VAL A 515 -25.63 20.55 8.18
N ILE A 516 -25.35 19.47 7.43
CA ILE A 516 -24.02 19.14 6.91
C ILE A 516 -24.06 19.12 5.39
N VAL A 517 -23.17 19.86 4.73
CA VAL A 517 -23.13 19.97 3.26
C VAL A 517 -21.93 19.22 2.69
N GLY A 518 -22.18 18.17 1.90
CA GLY A 518 -21.17 17.38 1.20
C GLY A 518 -20.41 16.39 2.07
N ARG A 519 -19.16 16.11 1.70
CA ARG A 519 -18.20 15.29 2.47
C ARG A 519 -18.62 13.84 2.70
N CYS A 520 -19.47 13.28 1.81
CA CYS A 520 -20.06 11.95 2.00
C CYS A 520 -20.80 11.81 3.35
N ALA A 521 -21.32 12.90 3.92
CA ALA A 521 -21.95 12.86 5.23
C ALA A 521 -23.18 11.95 5.28
N ASP A 522 -23.93 11.84 4.16
CA ASP A 522 -25.01 10.89 3.97
C ASP A 522 -24.57 9.43 4.14
N TYR A 523 -23.38 9.08 3.62
CA TYR A 523 -22.78 7.77 3.77
C TYR A 523 -22.17 7.57 5.17
N VAL A 524 -21.45 8.56 5.68
CA VAL A 524 -20.82 8.50 7.02
C VAL A 524 -21.86 8.29 8.12
N LEU A 525 -23.05 8.91 7.96
CA LEU A 525 -24.16 8.83 8.91
C LEU A 525 -25.25 7.80 8.51
N GLN A 526 -24.97 6.91 7.53
CA GLN A 526 -25.98 5.98 6.99
C GLN A 526 -26.65 5.08 8.03
N LYS A 527 -26.00 4.81 9.16
CA LYS A 527 -26.52 3.96 10.25
C LYS A 527 -27.26 4.73 11.34
N ARG A 528 -27.15 6.06 11.34
CA ARG A 528 -27.89 6.87 12.30
C ARG A 528 -29.37 6.90 11.90
N PRO A 529 -30.32 6.57 12.79
CA PRO A 529 -31.75 6.49 12.44
C PRO A 529 -32.32 7.85 12.05
N ASN A 530 -31.92 8.92 12.73
CA ASN A 530 -32.47 10.28 12.54
C ASN A 530 -31.57 11.11 11.60
N VAL A 531 -31.45 10.72 10.32
CA VAL A 531 -30.76 11.47 9.26
C VAL A 531 -31.68 11.68 8.08
N LEU A 532 -31.86 12.93 7.66
CA LEU A 532 -32.57 13.30 6.42
C LEU A 532 -31.53 13.54 5.32
N ARG A 533 -31.47 12.64 4.33
CA ARG A 533 -30.50 12.68 3.23
C ARG A 533 -31.12 13.39 2.04
N VAL A 534 -30.53 14.50 1.64
CA VAL A 534 -31.03 15.35 0.55
C VAL A 534 -29.99 15.40 -0.58
N PHE A 535 -30.47 15.31 -1.81
CA PHE A 535 -29.68 15.58 -3.01
C PHE A 535 -30.27 16.78 -3.78
N LEU A 536 -29.42 17.78 -4.07
CA LEU A 536 -29.82 18.94 -4.85
C LEU A 536 -29.14 18.92 -6.22
N TYR A 537 -29.97 19.06 -7.27
CA TYR A 537 -29.52 19.14 -8.66
C TYR A 537 -30.18 20.29 -9.38
N GLY A 538 -29.73 20.60 -10.57
CA GLY A 538 -30.32 21.63 -11.43
C GLY A 538 -29.95 21.45 -12.88
N ASP A 539 -30.66 22.08 -13.79
CA ASP A 539 -30.29 22.16 -15.20
C ASP A 539 -28.97 22.94 -15.37
N LEU A 540 -28.29 22.67 -16.45
CA LEU A 540 -26.93 23.18 -16.68
C LEU A 540 -26.90 24.71 -16.82
N GLU A 541 -27.90 25.29 -17.48
CA GLU A 541 -28.02 26.74 -17.70
C GLU A 541 -28.21 27.51 -16.41
N ASN A 542 -29.09 27.04 -15.54
CA ASN A 542 -29.31 27.67 -14.25
C ASN A 542 -28.09 27.57 -13.35
N ARG A 543 -27.43 26.40 -13.35
CA ARG A 543 -26.20 26.18 -12.58
C ARG A 543 -25.04 27.08 -13.06
N LYS A 544 -24.92 27.27 -14.38
CA LYS A 544 -23.98 28.19 -15.00
C LYS A 544 -24.27 29.63 -14.60
N TYR A 545 -25.54 30.07 -14.76
CA TYR A 545 -25.97 31.39 -14.34
C TYR A 545 -25.62 31.69 -12.88
N ARG A 546 -25.82 30.72 -11.99
CA ARG A 546 -25.53 30.89 -10.56
C ARG A 546 -24.02 31.02 -10.29
N ILE A 547 -23.17 30.27 -10.99
CA ILE A 547 -21.72 30.36 -10.84
C ILE A 547 -21.21 31.72 -11.31
N GLU A 548 -21.71 32.20 -12.43
CA GLU A 548 -21.30 33.49 -13.02
C GLU A 548 -21.78 34.69 -12.18
N HIS A 549 -23.04 34.72 -11.80
CA HIS A 549 -23.66 35.91 -11.24
C HIS A 549 -23.73 35.93 -9.70
N ILE A 550 -23.74 34.78 -9.07
CA ILE A 550 -23.87 34.68 -7.61
C ILE A 550 -22.49 34.39 -6.96
N TYR A 551 -21.65 33.60 -7.63
CA TYR A 551 -20.31 33.27 -7.12
C TYR A 551 -19.20 34.10 -7.76
N HIS A 552 -19.51 34.97 -8.75
CA HIS A 552 -18.61 35.93 -9.41
C HIS A 552 -17.39 35.28 -10.10
N GLU A 553 -17.57 34.11 -10.70
CA GLU A 553 -16.51 33.43 -11.46
C GLU A 553 -16.63 33.72 -12.96
N THR A 554 -15.51 33.78 -13.69
CA THR A 554 -15.46 34.20 -15.11
C THR A 554 -16.15 33.22 -16.05
N THR A 555 -16.88 33.74 -17.02
CA THR A 555 -17.86 33.07 -17.92
C THR A 555 -17.31 31.91 -18.76
N ASP A 556 -16.09 32.03 -19.29
CA ASP A 556 -15.52 31.06 -20.24
C ASP A 556 -15.05 29.74 -19.59
N LEU A 557 -14.91 29.74 -18.25
CA LEU A 557 -14.46 28.60 -17.48
C LEU A 557 -15.59 27.89 -16.71
N ALA A 558 -16.79 28.49 -16.64
CA ALA A 558 -17.88 28.01 -15.77
C ALA A 558 -18.38 26.62 -16.15
N LEU A 559 -18.52 26.29 -17.43
CA LEU A 559 -18.97 24.96 -17.88
C LEU A 559 -17.94 23.87 -17.58
N ASP A 560 -16.67 24.11 -17.92
CA ASP A 560 -15.59 23.16 -17.65
C ASP A 560 -15.42 22.93 -16.14
N GLN A 561 -15.57 23.98 -15.36
CA GLN A 561 -15.49 23.93 -13.90
C GLN A 561 -16.67 23.17 -13.28
N ILE A 562 -17.90 23.33 -13.80
CA ILE A 562 -19.07 22.55 -13.37
C ILE A 562 -18.83 21.07 -13.62
N GLU A 563 -18.49 20.69 -14.84
CA GLU A 563 -18.26 19.29 -15.21
C GLU A 563 -17.10 18.67 -14.43
N LYS A 564 -16.00 19.40 -14.32
CA LYS A 564 -14.82 18.96 -13.59
C LYS A 564 -15.12 18.75 -12.10
N THR A 565 -15.88 19.65 -11.49
CA THR A 565 -16.27 19.54 -10.08
C THR A 565 -17.23 18.39 -9.85
N ASP A 566 -18.23 18.21 -10.72
CA ASP A 566 -19.20 17.12 -10.59
C ASP A 566 -18.53 15.75 -10.82
N ARG A 567 -17.62 15.63 -11.80
CA ARG A 567 -16.83 14.40 -12.00
C ARG A 567 -15.98 14.07 -10.77
N LYS A 568 -15.33 15.06 -10.17
CA LYS A 568 -14.51 14.88 -8.97
C LYS A 568 -15.35 14.44 -7.77
N ARG A 569 -16.51 15.08 -7.54
CA ARG A 569 -17.45 14.69 -6.48
C ARG A 569 -17.99 13.28 -6.69
N ALA A 570 -18.33 12.93 -7.93
CA ALA A 570 -18.79 11.59 -8.26
C ALA A 570 -17.70 10.53 -8.02
N SER A 571 -16.45 10.81 -8.42
CA SER A 571 -15.31 9.93 -8.18
C SER A 571 -15.02 9.76 -6.69
N TYR A 572 -15.01 10.85 -5.93
CA TYR A 572 -14.82 10.85 -4.48
C TYR A 572 -15.91 10.05 -3.76
N TYR A 573 -17.17 10.30 -4.09
CA TYR A 573 -18.30 9.60 -3.50
C TYR A 573 -18.27 8.10 -3.82
N GLN A 574 -18.02 7.74 -5.08
CA GLN A 574 -17.88 6.35 -5.53
C GLN A 574 -16.74 5.63 -4.80
N HIS A 575 -15.60 6.30 -4.62
CA HIS A 575 -14.43 5.72 -3.97
C HIS A 575 -14.70 5.33 -2.51
N TYR A 576 -15.30 6.25 -1.73
CA TYR A 576 -15.52 6.02 -0.30
C TYR A 576 -16.81 5.29 0.04
N SER A 577 -17.87 5.47 -0.75
CA SER A 577 -19.18 4.84 -0.49
C SER A 577 -19.42 3.56 -1.27
N GLY A 578 -18.71 3.35 -2.40
CA GLY A 578 -19.02 2.31 -3.38
C GLY A 578 -20.31 2.54 -4.15
N ARG A 579 -20.98 3.70 -3.99
CA ARG A 579 -22.29 4.03 -4.54
C ARG A 579 -22.17 5.07 -5.65
N LYS A 580 -23.17 5.10 -6.56
CA LYS A 580 -23.23 6.10 -7.62
C LYS A 580 -23.71 7.44 -7.04
N PHE A 581 -22.95 8.51 -7.28
CA PHE A 581 -23.32 9.88 -6.88
C PHE A 581 -24.60 10.35 -7.59
N GLY A 582 -25.53 10.94 -6.85
CA GLY A 582 -26.80 11.43 -7.40
C GLY A 582 -27.83 10.34 -7.73
N ASP A 583 -27.57 9.08 -7.39
CA ASP A 583 -28.57 8.02 -7.50
C ASP A 583 -29.65 8.21 -6.42
N ALA A 584 -30.89 8.34 -6.85
CA ALA A 584 -32.03 8.61 -5.98
C ALA A 584 -32.20 7.61 -4.83
N GLN A 585 -31.75 6.37 -5.00
CA GLN A 585 -31.82 5.33 -3.96
C GLN A 585 -30.92 5.62 -2.74
N ASN A 586 -29.95 6.52 -2.87
CA ASN A 586 -29.05 6.89 -1.78
C ASN A 586 -29.61 8.01 -0.89
N TYR A 587 -30.70 8.66 -1.30
CA TYR A 587 -31.23 9.85 -0.66
C TYR A 587 -32.71 9.70 -0.30
N ASP A 588 -33.12 10.37 0.77
CA ASP A 588 -34.55 10.42 1.17
C ASP A 588 -35.33 11.40 0.30
N ILE A 589 -34.66 12.47 -0.21
CA ILE A 589 -35.24 13.52 -1.04
C ILE A 589 -34.25 13.96 -2.12
N CYS A 590 -34.70 14.04 -3.38
CA CYS A 590 -33.96 14.63 -4.50
C CYS A 590 -34.78 15.81 -5.07
N LEU A 591 -34.20 17.03 -5.09
CA LEU A 591 -34.89 18.25 -5.53
C LEU A 591 -34.13 18.95 -6.65
N SER A 592 -34.86 19.40 -7.65
CA SER A 592 -34.37 20.29 -8.69
C SER A 592 -34.48 21.74 -8.25
N SER A 593 -33.32 22.36 -7.92
CA SER A 593 -33.29 23.77 -7.52
C SER A 593 -33.60 24.75 -8.67
N SER A 594 -33.38 24.33 -9.91
CA SER A 594 -33.75 25.13 -11.08
C SER A 594 -35.24 25.14 -11.33
N ALA A 595 -35.93 24.04 -11.06
CA ALA A 595 -37.40 23.96 -11.26
C ALA A 595 -38.18 24.56 -10.10
N LEU A 596 -37.69 24.39 -8.86
CA LEU A 596 -38.43 24.79 -7.65
C LEU A 596 -37.97 26.13 -7.08
N GLY A 597 -36.76 26.56 -7.37
CA GLY A 597 -36.12 27.67 -6.66
C GLY A 597 -35.61 27.28 -5.28
N ILE A 598 -34.72 28.13 -4.72
CA ILE A 598 -34.06 27.87 -3.43
C ILE A 598 -35.04 27.84 -2.27
N ASP A 599 -35.96 28.81 -2.20
CA ASP A 599 -36.86 28.97 -1.07
C ASP A 599 -37.89 27.82 -0.98
N GLU A 600 -38.35 27.31 -2.12
CA GLU A 600 -39.24 26.17 -2.14
C GLU A 600 -38.48 24.87 -1.77
N CYS A 601 -37.24 24.71 -2.19
CA CYS A 601 -36.41 23.61 -1.72
C CYS A 601 -36.25 23.64 -0.18
N VAL A 602 -35.98 24.80 0.40
CA VAL A 602 -35.90 24.99 1.86
C VAL A 602 -37.20 24.59 2.53
N ARG A 603 -38.35 25.05 2.00
CA ARG A 603 -39.68 24.74 2.56
C ARG A 603 -39.98 23.24 2.57
N ILE A 604 -39.67 22.53 1.48
CA ILE A 604 -39.89 21.07 1.37
C ILE A 604 -39.01 20.32 2.36
N ILE A 605 -37.71 20.65 2.43
CA ILE A 605 -36.77 19.99 3.33
C ILE A 605 -37.14 20.24 4.79
N ARG A 606 -37.52 21.49 5.15
CA ARG A 606 -37.99 21.84 6.48
C ARG A 606 -39.23 21.03 6.89
N THR A 607 -40.21 20.90 6.01
CA THR A 607 -41.41 20.10 6.26
C THR A 607 -41.10 18.64 6.52
N ALA A 608 -40.20 18.05 5.71
CA ALA A 608 -39.75 16.68 5.90
C ALA A 608 -38.95 16.50 7.21
N TYR A 609 -38.09 17.47 7.57
CA TYR A 609 -37.38 17.49 8.83
C TYR A 609 -38.31 17.50 10.05
N GLN A 610 -39.33 18.40 10.04
CA GLN A 610 -40.32 18.50 11.12
C GLN A 610 -41.11 17.19 11.26
N LYS A 611 -41.51 16.58 10.15
CA LYS A 611 -42.22 15.30 10.16
C LYS A 611 -41.35 14.18 10.73
N LYS A 612 -40.05 14.15 10.38
CA LYS A 612 -39.11 13.12 10.85
C LYS A 612 -38.73 13.31 12.33
N ASN A 613 -38.73 14.53 12.85
CA ASN A 613 -38.49 14.82 14.27
C ASN A 613 -39.70 14.50 15.16
N ASN A 614 -40.91 14.52 14.60
CA ASN A 614 -42.15 14.24 15.33
C ASN A 614 -42.58 12.75 15.24
N ALA A 615 -41.86 11.95 14.43
CA ALA A 615 -42.07 10.52 14.28
C ALA A 615 -41.10 9.74 15.18
#